data_deffcb7793b093ac7435033d31e5ca2c
#
_entry.id   deffcb7793b093ac7435033d31e5ca2c
#
_cell.length_a   1.000
_cell.length_b   1.000
_cell.length_c   1.000
_cell.angle_alpha   90.00
_cell.angle_beta   90.00
_cell.angle_gamma   90.00
#
_symmetry.space_group_name_H-M   'P 1'
#
loop_
_entity.id
_entity.type
_entity.pdbx_description
1 polymer ?
#
loop_
_entity_poly.entity_id
_entity_poly.type
_entity_poly.pdbx_seq_one_letter_code
_entity_poly.pdbx_strand_id
1 'polypeptide(L)'
;VMVNQQIDTQRDNQMTEEYAKFSKMDPKRIEINSNYNFSYGDLKLADVNESSNEKFFLQWRNNELDAVIMTESFYEYCKEVGGEFRDIDAWDINTGTYEKYQDNGKTTGIILGTDRMTEKVRGTGEKLLLVFPSNGKHEKAAKLYLEYMIGGNADEKINNR
;
A
#
# COMPACT_ATOMS: atom_id res chain seq x y z
N VAL A 1 -0.79 2.68 4.64
CA VAL A 1 -2.15 2.26 5.01
C VAL A 1 -2.54 1.03 4.21
N MET A 2 -3.17 0.09 4.86
CA MET A 2 -3.69 -1.13 4.22
C MET A 2 -5.20 -1.15 4.36
N VAL A 3 -5.89 -1.19 3.23
CA VAL A 3 -7.35 -1.13 3.20
C VAL A 3 -7.93 -2.53 3.04
N ASN A 4 -8.85 -2.89 3.90
CA ASN A 4 -9.59 -4.16 3.89
C ASN A 4 -8.70 -5.39 3.95
N GLN A 5 -7.57 -5.27 4.62
CA GLN A 5 -6.69 -6.39 4.92
C GLN A 5 -6.92 -6.84 6.35
N GLN A 6 -6.39 -8.01 6.69
CA GLN A 6 -6.47 -8.48 8.07
C GLN A 6 -5.76 -7.48 8.98
N ILE A 7 -6.45 -7.03 10.03
CA ILE A 7 -5.86 -6.13 11.02
C ILE A 7 -4.85 -6.92 11.84
N ASP A 8 -3.60 -6.46 11.83
CA ASP A 8 -2.51 -7.15 12.54
C ASP A 8 -1.51 -6.11 13.02
N THR A 9 -1.70 -5.68 14.26
CA THR A 9 -0.86 -4.64 14.86
C THR A 9 0.59 -5.11 15.00
N GLN A 10 0.82 -6.38 15.31
CA GLN A 10 2.16 -6.93 15.44
C GLN A 10 2.91 -6.87 14.11
N ARG A 11 2.25 -7.26 13.03
CA ARG A 11 2.83 -7.15 11.69
C ARG A 11 3.11 -5.70 11.32
N ASP A 12 2.15 -4.82 11.59
CA ASP A 12 2.30 -3.40 11.27
C ASP A 12 3.51 -2.80 12.01
N ASN A 13 3.67 -3.15 13.28
CA ASN A 13 4.82 -2.69 14.07
C ASN A 13 6.14 -3.27 13.57
N GLN A 14 6.14 -4.54 13.20
CA GLN A 14 7.34 -5.19 12.66
C GLN A 14 7.76 -4.53 11.35
N MET A 15 6.81 -4.27 10.46
CA MET A 15 7.09 -3.59 9.20
C MET A 15 7.59 -2.17 9.43
N THR A 16 7.04 -1.47 10.41
CA THR A 16 7.49 -0.13 10.75
C THR A 16 8.97 -0.15 11.14
N GLU A 17 9.37 -1.09 11.99
CA GLU A 17 10.76 -1.22 12.39
C GLU A 17 11.67 -1.62 11.24
N GLU A 18 11.24 -2.57 10.41
CA GLU A 18 12.02 -3.00 9.24
C GLU A 18 12.21 -1.86 8.25
N TYR A 19 11.13 -1.15 7.96
CA TYR A 19 11.20 -0.03 7.03
C TYR A 19 12.02 1.12 7.59
N ALA A 20 11.93 1.38 8.90
CA ALA A 20 12.75 2.39 9.55
C ALA A 20 14.24 2.10 9.36
N LYS A 21 14.64 0.85 9.55
CA LYS A 21 16.03 0.43 9.32
C LYS A 21 16.45 0.57 7.87
N PHE A 22 15.58 0.13 6.97
CA PHE A 22 15.86 0.18 5.53
C PHE A 22 15.99 1.63 5.05
N SER A 23 15.09 2.50 5.47
CA SER A 23 15.04 3.89 5.03
C SER A 23 15.93 4.83 5.84
N LYS A 24 16.45 4.37 6.97
CA LYS A 24 17.21 5.17 7.95
C LYS A 24 16.38 6.31 8.52
N MET A 25 15.08 6.09 8.64
CA MET A 25 14.14 7.06 9.24
C MET A 25 13.85 6.68 10.68
N ASP A 26 13.48 7.68 11.48
CA ASP A 26 12.99 7.47 12.84
C ASP A 26 11.64 6.73 12.77
N PRO A 27 11.48 5.57 13.43
CA PRO A 27 10.21 4.84 13.41
C PRO A 27 9.03 5.66 13.93
N LYS A 28 9.26 6.65 14.77
CA LYS A 28 8.21 7.55 15.26
C LYS A 28 7.60 8.41 14.16
N ARG A 29 8.28 8.56 13.02
CA ARG A 29 7.83 9.34 11.88
C ARG A 29 7.15 8.48 10.82
N ILE A 30 7.01 7.19 11.08
CA ILE A 30 6.43 6.23 10.14
C ILE A 30 5.14 5.69 10.75
N GLU A 31 4.09 5.68 9.94
CA GLU A 31 2.84 5.01 10.32
C GLU A 31 2.48 3.97 9.28
N ILE A 32 2.50 2.70 9.69
CA ILE A 32 2.01 1.59 8.87
C ILE A 32 0.81 1.01 9.64
N ASN A 33 -0.36 1.05 9.03
CA ASN A 33 -1.61 0.79 9.73
C ASN A 33 -2.57 -0.02 8.85
N SER A 34 -3.02 -1.16 9.34
CA SER A 34 -3.97 -2.03 8.66
C SER A 34 -5.41 -1.87 9.15
N ASN A 35 -5.67 -0.91 10.04
CA ASN A 35 -6.99 -0.74 10.65
C ASN A 35 -7.91 0.14 9.79
N TYR A 36 -8.08 -0.22 8.51
CA TYR A 36 -8.91 0.52 7.56
C TYR A 36 -9.84 -0.44 6.84
N ASN A 37 -10.89 -0.88 7.54
CA ASN A 37 -11.86 -1.81 6.99
C ASN A 37 -13.21 -1.11 6.81
N PHE A 38 -13.67 -1.03 5.57
CA PHE A 38 -14.97 -0.42 5.26
C PHE A 38 -15.55 -1.00 3.98
N SER A 39 -16.85 -0.88 3.86
CA SER A 39 -17.59 -1.26 2.66
C SER A 39 -17.54 -0.15 1.61
N TYR A 40 -17.56 -0.52 0.35
CA TYR A 40 -17.60 0.44 -0.75
C TYR A 40 -18.28 -0.22 -1.95
N GLY A 41 -18.96 0.58 -2.76
CA GLY A 41 -19.68 0.04 -3.91
C GLY A 41 -20.62 -1.10 -3.49
N ASP A 42 -20.49 -2.23 -4.16
CA ASP A 42 -21.28 -3.43 -3.88
C ASP A 42 -20.64 -4.34 -2.84
N LEU A 43 -19.42 -4.04 -2.41
CA LEU A 43 -18.72 -4.83 -1.40
C LEU A 43 -19.26 -4.52 -0.01
N LYS A 44 -19.76 -5.54 0.67
CA LYS A 44 -20.26 -5.43 2.05
C LYS A 44 -19.40 -6.30 2.95
N LEU A 45 -18.79 -5.69 3.95
CA LEU A 45 -17.98 -6.38 4.95
C LEU A 45 -18.72 -6.45 6.28
N ALA A 46 -18.51 -7.54 7.01
CA ALA A 46 -19.18 -7.76 8.28
C ALA A 46 -18.61 -6.89 9.41
N ASP A 47 -17.33 -6.65 9.41
CA ASP A 47 -16.64 -5.92 10.48
C ASP A 47 -16.01 -4.64 9.94
N VAL A 48 -16.89 -3.72 9.51
CA VAL A 48 -16.49 -2.42 9.00
C VAL A 48 -16.24 -1.44 10.13
N ASN A 49 -15.37 -0.49 9.86
CA ASN A 49 -15.16 0.68 10.70
C ASN A 49 -15.50 1.91 9.87
N GLU A 50 -16.70 2.43 10.04
CA GLU A 50 -17.19 3.56 9.23
C GLU A 50 -16.32 4.81 9.40
N SER A 51 -15.80 5.04 10.60
CA SER A 51 -14.92 6.18 10.84
C SER A 51 -13.59 6.06 10.06
N SER A 52 -13.18 4.85 9.72
CA SER A 52 -11.99 4.63 8.90
C SER A 52 -12.19 5.10 7.46
N ASN A 53 -13.40 4.98 6.92
CA ASN A 53 -13.71 5.48 5.59
C ASN A 53 -13.52 7.00 5.52
N GLU A 54 -14.13 7.73 6.45
CA GLU A 54 -13.98 9.18 6.51
C GLU A 54 -12.53 9.59 6.73
N LYS A 55 -11.85 8.93 7.67
CA LYS A 55 -10.45 9.19 7.97
C LYS A 55 -9.57 8.98 6.76
N PHE A 56 -9.78 7.89 6.02
CA PHE A 56 -8.98 7.56 4.84
C PHE A 56 -9.07 8.66 3.78
N PHE A 57 -10.28 9.07 3.40
CA PHE A 57 -10.45 10.08 2.37
C PHE A 57 -10.06 11.47 2.85
N LEU A 58 -10.23 11.77 4.12
CA LEU A 58 -9.74 13.02 4.69
C LEU A 58 -8.20 13.09 4.64
N GLN A 59 -7.53 12.01 5.01
CA GLN A 59 -6.07 11.94 4.92
C GLN A 59 -5.59 12.09 3.49
N TRP A 60 -6.30 11.47 2.53
CA TRP A 60 -5.97 11.63 1.12
C TRP A 60 -6.06 13.09 0.69
N ARG A 61 -7.18 13.75 0.99
CA ARG A 61 -7.37 15.17 0.65
C ARG A 61 -6.34 16.07 1.31
N ASN A 62 -5.86 15.70 2.49
CA ASN A 62 -4.85 16.47 3.22
C ASN A 62 -3.41 16.10 2.84
N ASN A 63 -3.22 15.33 1.77
CA ASN A 63 -1.91 14.92 1.27
C ASN A 63 -1.11 14.07 2.27
N GLU A 64 -1.80 13.32 3.11
CA GLU A 64 -1.16 12.54 4.18
C GLU A 64 -0.89 11.09 3.83
N LEU A 65 -1.44 10.59 2.71
CA LEU A 65 -1.24 9.21 2.29
C LEU A 65 -0.13 9.11 1.26
N ASP A 66 0.93 8.42 1.61
CA ASP A 66 2.09 8.25 0.73
C ASP A 66 2.07 6.94 -0.02
N ALA A 67 1.56 5.88 0.58
CA ALA A 67 1.45 4.55 -0.03
C ALA A 67 0.22 3.84 0.53
N VAL A 68 -0.49 3.11 -0.33
CA VAL A 68 -1.69 2.38 0.08
C VAL A 68 -1.67 0.98 -0.52
N ILE A 69 -1.98 -0.01 0.30
CA ILE A 69 -2.23 -1.37 -0.16
C ILE A 69 -3.74 -1.54 -0.23
N MET A 70 -4.25 -1.89 -1.40
CA MET A 70 -5.68 -2.00 -1.66
C MET A 70 -5.98 -3.03 -2.73
N THR A 71 -7.23 -3.47 -2.79
CA THR A 71 -7.69 -4.34 -3.86
C THR A 71 -7.91 -3.56 -5.14
N GLU A 72 -7.96 -4.28 -6.25
CA GLU A 72 -8.25 -3.67 -7.55
C GLU A 72 -9.61 -3.00 -7.58
N SER A 73 -10.64 -3.60 -6.98
CA SER A 73 -11.97 -2.99 -6.95
C SER A 73 -12.00 -1.70 -6.13
N PHE A 74 -11.23 -1.66 -5.04
CA PHE A 74 -11.12 -0.42 -4.27
C PHE A 74 -10.34 0.66 -5.03
N TYR A 75 -9.34 0.25 -5.79
CA TYR A 75 -8.62 1.15 -6.69
C TYR A 75 -9.57 1.84 -7.67
N GLU A 76 -10.44 1.07 -8.32
CA GLU A 76 -11.42 1.60 -9.24
C GLU A 76 -12.42 2.53 -8.52
N TYR A 77 -12.84 2.15 -7.32
CA TYR A 77 -13.71 3.01 -6.51
C TYR A 77 -13.04 4.34 -6.18
N CYS A 78 -11.77 4.32 -5.81
CA CYS A 78 -11.02 5.56 -5.53
C CYS A 78 -10.96 6.47 -6.75
N LYS A 79 -10.78 5.90 -7.94
CA LYS A 79 -10.78 6.69 -9.18
C LYS A 79 -12.14 7.32 -9.42
N GLU A 80 -13.21 6.59 -9.19
CA GLU A 80 -14.58 7.12 -9.37
C GLU A 80 -14.86 8.31 -8.47
N VAL A 81 -14.28 8.35 -7.29
CA VAL A 81 -14.46 9.46 -6.35
C VAL A 81 -13.38 10.54 -6.49
N GLY A 82 -12.60 10.49 -7.56
CA GLY A 82 -11.64 11.56 -7.91
C GLY A 82 -10.21 11.34 -7.45
N GLY A 83 -9.87 10.17 -6.94
CA GLY A 83 -8.50 9.86 -6.55
C GLY A 83 -7.58 9.70 -7.76
N GLU A 84 -6.35 10.16 -7.62
CA GLU A 84 -5.32 10.02 -8.65
C GLU A 84 -4.08 9.36 -8.07
N PHE A 85 -3.40 8.57 -8.90
CA PHE A 85 -2.24 7.79 -8.50
C PHE A 85 -1.00 8.21 -9.28
N ARG A 86 0.17 8.12 -8.64
CA ARG A 86 1.44 8.43 -9.28
C ARG A 86 1.75 7.42 -10.37
N ASP A 87 2.42 7.90 -11.42
CA ASP A 87 3.08 7.05 -12.39
C ASP A 87 4.47 6.70 -11.85
N ILE A 88 4.65 5.49 -11.37
CA ILE A 88 5.89 5.07 -10.72
C ILE A 88 6.99 4.70 -11.71
N ASP A 89 6.72 4.66 -13.01
CA ASP A 89 7.79 4.49 -14.01
C ASP A 89 8.79 5.64 -13.95
N ALA A 90 8.34 6.83 -13.50
CA ALA A 90 9.23 7.97 -13.31
C ALA A 90 10.31 7.73 -12.25
N TRP A 91 10.11 6.77 -11.36
CA TRP A 91 11.09 6.43 -10.33
C TRP A 91 12.21 5.51 -10.82
N ASP A 92 12.02 4.90 -11.99
CA ASP A 92 12.99 4.00 -12.61
C ASP A 92 13.47 2.88 -11.66
N ILE A 93 12.50 2.25 -10.97
CA ILE A 93 12.78 1.16 -10.04
C ILE A 93 12.59 -0.18 -10.75
N ASN A 94 13.57 -1.06 -10.58
CA ASN A 94 13.45 -2.44 -11.04
C ASN A 94 12.55 -3.20 -10.07
N THR A 95 11.35 -3.56 -10.52
CA THR A 95 10.38 -4.26 -9.69
C THR A 95 10.64 -5.77 -9.59
N GLY A 96 11.68 -6.28 -10.24
CA GLY A 96 12.05 -7.69 -10.17
C GLY A 96 10.94 -8.59 -10.70
N THR A 97 10.51 -9.54 -9.86
CA THR A 97 9.46 -10.49 -10.22
C THR A 97 8.05 -9.95 -10.00
N TYR A 98 7.93 -8.78 -9.38
CA TYR A 98 6.61 -8.19 -9.14
C TYR A 98 6.04 -7.61 -10.43
N GLU A 99 4.81 -7.99 -10.74
CA GLU A 99 4.11 -7.50 -11.91
C GLU A 99 3.68 -6.04 -11.69
N LYS A 100 3.91 -5.21 -12.69
CA LYS A 100 3.47 -3.82 -12.65
C LYS A 100 1.98 -3.73 -12.93
N TYR A 101 1.30 -2.80 -12.23
CA TYR A 101 -0.10 -2.55 -12.47
C TYR A 101 -0.25 -1.37 -13.42
N GLN A 102 -0.82 -1.63 -14.60
CA GLN A 102 -0.97 -0.64 -15.67
C GLN A 102 -2.39 -0.05 -15.65
N ASP A 103 -2.46 1.27 -15.79
CA ASP A 103 -3.72 2.01 -15.87
C ASP A 103 -3.55 3.13 -16.89
N ASN A 104 -4.26 3.04 -18.02
CA ASN A 104 -4.21 4.02 -19.09
C ASN A 104 -2.78 4.34 -19.56
N GLY A 105 -1.95 3.33 -19.70
CA GLY A 105 -0.58 3.49 -20.15
C GLY A 105 0.41 3.94 -19.10
N LYS A 106 -0.06 4.14 -17.87
CA LYS A 106 0.80 4.49 -16.74
C LYS A 106 0.96 3.29 -15.82
N THR A 107 2.13 3.16 -15.19
CA THR A 107 2.34 2.20 -14.13
C THR A 107 2.03 2.86 -12.80
N THR A 108 0.87 2.54 -12.21
CA THR A 108 0.43 3.20 -10.98
C THR A 108 0.71 2.39 -9.72
N GLY A 109 1.26 1.20 -9.87
CA GLY A 109 1.61 0.38 -8.72
C GLY A 109 2.18 -0.95 -9.13
N ILE A 110 2.30 -1.83 -8.14
CA ILE A 110 2.70 -3.23 -8.36
C ILE A 110 1.63 -4.15 -7.79
N ILE A 111 1.56 -5.35 -8.36
CA ILE A 111 0.67 -6.40 -7.87
C ILE A 111 1.44 -7.20 -6.83
N LEU A 112 0.93 -7.23 -5.60
CA LEU A 112 1.57 -7.95 -4.51
C LEU A 112 1.24 -9.44 -4.60
N GLY A 113 2.25 -10.26 -4.37
CA GLY A 113 2.06 -11.68 -4.24
C GLY A 113 1.58 -12.06 -2.85
N THR A 114 1.62 -13.35 -2.56
CA THR A 114 1.15 -13.89 -1.30
C THR A 114 2.28 -14.17 -0.31
N ASP A 115 3.47 -13.70 -0.58
CA ASP A 115 4.65 -14.12 0.16
C ASP A 115 4.96 -13.26 1.37
N ARG A 116 4.92 -11.95 1.24
CA ARG A 116 5.35 -11.06 2.32
C ARG A 116 4.20 -10.36 3.02
N MET A 117 3.34 -9.78 2.22
CA MET A 117 2.19 -9.05 2.72
C MET A 117 0.94 -9.87 2.67
N THR A 118 1.13 -11.10 2.65
CA THR A 118 0.25 -12.18 2.32
C THR A 118 -1.05 -12.26 3.03
N GLU A 119 -1.58 -11.17 3.26
CA GLU A 119 -2.91 -11.16 3.80
C GLU A 119 -3.86 -11.43 2.67
N LYS A 120 -4.66 -12.45 2.84
CA LYS A 120 -5.74 -12.70 1.90
C LYS A 120 -6.65 -11.50 1.92
N VAL A 121 -6.94 -10.99 0.75
CA VAL A 121 -7.99 -9.99 0.60
C VAL A 121 -9.29 -10.62 1.09
N ARG A 122 -9.97 -9.96 2.00
CA ARG A 122 -11.18 -10.50 2.61
C ARG A 122 -12.22 -10.84 1.55
N GLY A 123 -12.40 -12.12 1.34
CA GLY A 123 -13.51 -12.67 0.56
C GLY A 123 -13.56 -12.33 -0.91
N THR A 124 -12.58 -11.66 -1.48
CA THR A 124 -12.67 -11.20 -2.87
C THR A 124 -11.85 -12.01 -3.86
N GLY A 125 -10.69 -12.53 -3.45
CA GLY A 125 -9.78 -13.19 -4.37
C GLY A 125 -9.18 -12.25 -5.42
N GLU A 126 -9.33 -10.94 -5.26
CA GLU A 126 -8.85 -9.96 -6.20
C GLU A 126 -7.35 -9.74 -6.10
N LYS A 127 -6.80 -9.12 -7.14
CA LYS A 127 -5.43 -8.62 -7.10
C LYS A 127 -5.26 -7.62 -5.97
N LEU A 128 -4.17 -7.77 -5.24
CA LEU A 128 -3.79 -6.84 -4.19
C LEU A 128 -2.72 -5.92 -4.74
N LEU A 129 -2.94 -4.61 -4.63
CA LEU A 129 -2.09 -3.60 -5.24
C LEU A 129 -1.37 -2.78 -4.18
N LEU A 130 -0.12 -2.42 -4.47
CA LEU A 130 0.57 -1.34 -3.76
C LEU A 130 0.62 -0.14 -4.69
N VAL A 131 -0.02 0.94 -4.29
CA VAL A 131 -0.20 2.14 -5.10
C VAL A 131 0.15 3.39 -4.30
N PHE A 132 0.28 4.52 -4.99
CA PHE A 132 0.79 5.75 -4.39
C PHE A 132 -0.09 6.92 -4.80
N PRO A 133 -0.86 7.51 -3.86
CA PRO A 133 -1.63 8.72 -4.17
C PRO A 133 -0.73 9.80 -4.76
N SER A 134 -1.19 10.44 -5.83
CA SER A 134 -0.37 11.42 -6.57
C SER A 134 -0.06 12.66 -5.75
N ASN A 135 -0.88 12.96 -4.75
CA ASN A 135 -0.73 14.15 -3.91
C ASN A 135 -0.03 13.88 -2.58
N GLY A 136 0.51 12.67 -2.36
CA GLY A 136 1.29 12.40 -1.15
C GLY A 136 2.51 13.32 -1.08
N LYS A 137 2.78 13.90 0.10
CA LYS A 137 3.86 14.90 0.22
C LYS A 137 5.24 14.31 0.45
N HIS A 138 5.34 13.02 0.71
CA HIS A 138 6.61 12.37 1.02
C HIS A 138 7.03 11.42 -0.08
N GLU A 139 7.25 11.96 -1.27
CA GLU A 139 7.57 11.15 -2.45
C GLU A 139 8.82 10.29 -2.26
N LYS A 140 9.85 10.85 -1.65
CA LYS A 140 11.07 10.09 -1.39
C LYS A 140 10.82 8.91 -0.47
N ALA A 141 10.03 9.11 0.58
CA ALA A 141 9.64 8.04 1.50
C ALA A 141 8.79 6.99 0.79
N ALA A 142 7.88 7.40 -0.08
CA ALA A 142 7.05 6.48 -0.86
C ALA A 142 7.91 5.61 -1.78
N LYS A 143 8.87 6.23 -2.45
CA LYS A 143 9.82 5.50 -3.31
C LYS A 143 10.63 4.48 -2.51
N LEU A 144 11.15 4.88 -1.35
CA LEU A 144 11.87 3.98 -0.45
C LEU A 144 10.99 2.85 0.05
N TYR A 145 9.71 3.12 0.29
CA TYR A 145 8.79 2.08 0.70
C TYR A 145 8.58 1.04 -0.41
N LEU A 146 8.46 1.47 -1.65
CA LEU A 146 8.39 0.54 -2.78
C LEU A 146 9.66 -0.31 -2.83
N GLU A 147 10.81 0.31 -2.72
CA GLU A 147 12.10 -0.41 -2.73
C GLU A 147 12.17 -1.43 -1.58
N TYR A 148 11.72 -1.04 -0.39
CA TYR A 148 11.64 -1.94 0.75
C TYR A 148 10.73 -3.15 0.46
N MET A 149 9.55 -2.90 -0.10
CA MET A 149 8.58 -3.97 -0.37
C MET A 149 9.10 -4.98 -1.39
N ILE A 150 9.74 -4.51 -2.46
CA ILE A 150 10.24 -5.40 -3.51
C ILE A 150 11.63 -5.94 -3.21
N GLY A 151 12.46 -5.15 -2.54
CA GLY A 151 13.84 -5.50 -2.24
C GLY A 151 14.03 -6.21 -0.91
N GLY A 152 13.08 -6.08 0.00
CA GLY A 152 13.18 -6.70 1.32
C GLY A 152 13.44 -8.21 1.25
N ASN A 153 12.78 -8.90 0.33
CA ASN A 153 13.00 -10.33 0.12
C ASN A 153 14.39 -10.62 -0.45
N ALA A 154 14.87 -9.77 -1.35
CA ALA A 154 16.20 -9.91 -1.93
C ALA A 154 17.27 -9.62 -0.89
N ASP A 155 17.08 -8.60 -0.05
CA ASP A 155 18.01 -8.26 1.01
C ASP A 155 18.08 -9.36 2.07
N GLU A 156 16.95 -9.98 2.41
CA GLU A 156 16.93 -11.13 3.30
C GLU A 156 17.76 -12.29 2.75
N LYS A 157 17.65 -12.55 1.46
CA LYS A 157 18.46 -13.57 0.80
C LYS A 157 19.95 -13.23 0.82
N ILE A 158 20.29 -11.99 0.64
CA ILE A 158 21.67 -11.51 0.71
C ILE A 158 22.21 -11.67 2.14
N ASN A 159 21.43 -11.28 3.12
CA ASN A 159 21.84 -11.34 4.52
C ASN A 159 21.97 -12.77 5.05
N ASN A 160 21.33 -13.73 4.42
CA ASN A 160 21.35 -15.13 4.80
C ASN A 160 22.44 -15.95 4.09
N ARG A 161 23.25 -15.30 3.31
CA ARG A 161 24.36 -15.95 2.62
C ARG A 161 25.59 -16.15 3.48
#